data_79c51fb5cadcbd3ecc981b0faee85141
#
_entry.id   79c51fb5cadcbd3ecc981b0faee85141
#
_cell.length_a   1.000
_cell.length_b   1.000
_cell.length_c   1.000
_cell.angle_alpha   90.00
_cell.angle_beta   90.00
_cell.angle_gamma   90.00
#
_symmetry.space_group_name_H-M   'P 1'
#
loop_
_entity.id
_entity.type
_entity.pdbx_description
1 polymer ?
#
loop_
_entity_poly.entity_id
_entity_poly.type
_entity_poly.pdbx_seq_one_letter_code
_entity_poly.pdbx_strand_id
1 'polypeptide(L)'
;MATSIKDVAKEAGVSIATVSRVLNDIDVVNEDTKKKVLDAIKKLGYRPNIVARSLKTQRTKTIGILVPDISSQFYPEIVRGAEDVANIYDYNVILCNSDFDVEKEKEYLRVLKEKMVDGVIYMSSSLSEEMLDLINELDLKTILVETKDKDGVLPSVTIDNISASYE
;
A
#
# COMPACT_ATOMS: atom_id res chain seq x y z
N MET A 1 15.57 10.91 -24.28
CA MET A 1 14.33 11.48 -23.68
C MET A 1 13.48 10.34 -23.15
N ALA A 2 12.82 10.53 -22.01
CA ALA A 2 11.93 9.49 -21.48
C ALA A 2 10.67 9.39 -22.36
N THR A 3 10.31 8.17 -22.77
CA THR A 3 9.11 7.90 -23.57
C THR A 3 7.87 8.26 -22.76
N SER A 4 6.94 8.98 -23.37
CA SER A 4 5.70 9.44 -22.75
C SER A 4 4.49 8.65 -23.23
N ILE A 5 3.37 8.74 -22.52
CA ILE A 5 2.08 8.14 -22.94
C ILE A 5 1.61 8.72 -24.29
N LYS A 6 2.01 9.96 -24.62
CA LYS A 6 1.71 10.58 -25.91
C LYS A 6 2.42 9.87 -27.06
N ASP A 7 3.66 9.43 -26.84
CA ASP A 7 4.45 8.70 -27.84
C ASP A 7 3.84 7.32 -28.09
N VAL A 8 3.38 6.64 -27.03
CA VAL A 8 2.66 5.35 -27.17
C VAL A 8 1.36 5.54 -27.95
N ALA A 9 0.59 6.57 -27.65
CA ALA A 9 -0.67 6.85 -28.36
C ALA A 9 -0.43 7.11 -29.85
N LYS A 10 0.62 7.87 -30.18
CA LYS A 10 1.04 8.17 -31.54
C LYS A 10 1.50 6.90 -32.29
N GLU A 11 2.34 6.06 -31.66
CA GLU A 11 2.83 4.80 -32.22
C GLU A 11 1.69 3.79 -32.47
N ALA A 12 0.76 3.67 -31.52
CA ALA A 12 -0.38 2.75 -31.63
C ALA A 12 -1.53 3.29 -32.52
N GLY A 13 -1.48 4.57 -32.94
CA GLY A 13 -2.52 5.20 -33.74
C GLY A 13 -3.86 5.37 -33.00
N VAL A 14 -3.80 5.62 -31.66
CA VAL A 14 -4.99 5.73 -30.80
C VAL A 14 -4.92 7.00 -29.94
N SER A 15 -6.02 7.31 -29.23
CA SER A 15 -6.02 8.42 -28.29
C SER A 15 -5.25 8.08 -26.99
N ILE A 16 -4.75 9.11 -26.28
CA ILE A 16 -4.14 8.96 -24.95
C ILE A 16 -5.13 8.29 -23.98
N ALA A 17 -6.42 8.60 -24.10
CA ALA A 17 -7.47 8.00 -23.28
C ALA A 17 -7.58 6.49 -23.53
N THR A 18 -7.43 6.03 -24.77
CA THR A 18 -7.42 4.62 -25.13
C THR A 18 -6.20 3.91 -24.54
N VAL A 19 -5.00 4.50 -24.65
CA VAL A 19 -3.80 3.95 -23.99
C VAL A 19 -3.99 3.83 -22.48
N SER A 20 -4.55 4.87 -21.85
CA SER A 20 -4.83 4.83 -20.40
C SER A 20 -5.82 3.74 -20.01
N ARG A 21 -6.84 3.47 -20.83
CA ARG A 21 -7.81 2.38 -20.59
C ARG A 21 -7.14 1.02 -20.68
N VAL A 22 -6.31 0.79 -21.70
CA VAL A 22 -5.54 -0.45 -21.85
C VAL A 22 -4.60 -0.68 -20.65
N LEU A 23 -3.89 0.37 -20.19
CA LEU A 23 -2.98 0.29 -19.04
C LEU A 23 -3.69 0.01 -17.70
N ASN A 24 -4.98 0.33 -17.62
CA ASN A 24 -5.78 0.11 -16.42
C ASN A 24 -6.70 -1.11 -16.54
N ASP A 25 -6.52 -1.92 -17.58
CA ASP A 25 -7.28 -3.15 -17.87
C ASP A 25 -8.81 -2.93 -17.87
N ILE A 26 -9.24 -1.79 -18.43
CA ILE A 26 -10.67 -1.45 -18.53
C ILE A 26 -11.24 -2.14 -19.78
N ASP A 27 -12.18 -3.04 -19.59
CA ASP A 27 -12.79 -3.95 -20.60
C ASP A 27 -13.50 -3.28 -21.80
N VAL A 28 -13.43 -1.97 -21.95
CA VAL A 28 -14.09 -1.20 -23.02
C VAL A 28 -13.23 -1.12 -24.30
N VAL A 29 -12.05 -1.73 -24.34
CA VAL A 29 -11.14 -1.66 -25.48
C VAL A 29 -11.13 -3.02 -26.19
N ASN A 30 -11.40 -3.03 -27.52
CA ASN A 30 -11.36 -4.27 -28.29
C ASN A 30 -9.93 -4.85 -28.32
N GLU A 31 -9.84 -6.18 -28.49
CA GLU A 31 -8.58 -6.95 -28.42
C GLU A 31 -7.54 -6.48 -29.44
N ASP A 32 -7.94 -6.09 -30.65
CA ASP A 32 -7.01 -5.60 -31.68
C ASP A 32 -6.36 -4.28 -31.28
N THR A 33 -7.15 -3.39 -30.66
CA THR A 33 -6.64 -2.11 -30.14
C THR A 33 -5.76 -2.34 -28.91
N LYS A 34 -6.15 -3.23 -28.01
CA LYS A 34 -5.34 -3.63 -26.83
C LYS A 34 -3.98 -4.14 -27.29
N LYS A 35 -3.96 -5.04 -28.27
CA LYS A 35 -2.73 -5.58 -28.83
C LYS A 35 -1.82 -4.50 -29.44
N LYS A 36 -2.36 -3.58 -30.28
CA LYS A 36 -1.60 -2.48 -30.86
C LYS A 36 -0.94 -1.60 -29.80
N VAL A 37 -1.66 -1.30 -28.72
CA VAL A 37 -1.14 -0.49 -27.62
C VAL A 37 -0.04 -1.23 -26.85
N LEU A 38 -0.22 -2.52 -26.53
CA LEU A 38 0.79 -3.33 -25.85
C LEU A 38 2.06 -3.50 -26.69
N ASP A 39 1.94 -3.69 -28.01
CA ASP A 39 3.07 -3.76 -28.93
C ASP A 39 3.83 -2.42 -28.99
N ALA A 40 3.12 -1.30 -29.03
CA ALA A 40 3.72 0.03 -28.97
C ALA A 40 4.46 0.28 -27.64
N ILE A 41 3.88 -0.10 -26.52
CA ILE A 41 4.50 -0.03 -25.18
C ILE A 41 5.82 -0.80 -25.17
N LYS A 42 5.80 -2.05 -25.65
CA LYS A 42 6.96 -2.93 -25.72
C LYS A 42 8.04 -2.37 -26.65
N LYS A 43 7.66 -1.89 -27.84
CA LYS A 43 8.57 -1.31 -28.85
C LYS A 43 9.27 -0.06 -28.34
N LEU A 44 8.56 0.81 -27.64
CA LEU A 44 9.08 2.07 -27.12
C LEU A 44 9.74 1.95 -25.74
N GLY A 45 9.69 0.79 -25.09
CA GLY A 45 10.16 0.59 -23.73
C GLY A 45 9.43 1.49 -22.71
N TYR A 46 8.17 1.85 -23.01
CA TYR A 46 7.40 2.73 -22.14
C TYR A 46 7.09 2.05 -20.81
N ARG A 47 7.38 2.77 -19.73
CA ARG A 47 6.97 2.39 -18.37
C ARG A 47 5.97 3.42 -17.86
N PRO A 48 4.77 3.00 -17.45
CA PRO A 48 3.79 3.92 -16.85
C PRO A 48 4.42 4.66 -15.69
N ASN A 49 4.22 5.97 -15.64
CA ASN A 49 4.66 6.76 -14.50
C ASN A 49 3.72 6.51 -13.32
N ILE A 50 4.17 5.70 -12.36
CA ILE A 50 3.41 5.33 -11.16
C ILE A 50 3.00 6.58 -10.37
N VAL A 51 3.87 7.59 -10.26
CA VAL A 51 3.58 8.84 -9.55
C VAL A 51 2.42 9.59 -10.18
N ALA A 52 2.43 9.75 -11.51
CA ALA A 52 1.34 10.42 -12.23
C ALA A 52 0.01 9.64 -12.11
N ARG A 53 0.09 8.30 -12.08
CA ARG A 53 -1.09 7.44 -11.87
C ARG A 53 -1.62 7.60 -10.44
N SER A 54 -0.75 7.54 -9.44
CA SER A 54 -1.11 7.66 -8.02
C SER A 54 -1.76 9.01 -7.71
N LEU A 55 -1.25 10.10 -8.28
CA LEU A 55 -1.88 11.43 -8.16
C LEU A 55 -3.30 11.48 -8.72
N LYS A 56 -3.56 10.77 -9.82
CA LYS A 56 -4.90 10.72 -10.42
C LYS A 56 -5.87 9.80 -9.69
N THR A 57 -5.38 8.65 -9.22
CA THR A 57 -6.22 7.63 -8.56
C THR A 57 -6.28 7.80 -7.04
N GLN A 58 -5.40 8.64 -6.46
CA GLN A 58 -5.16 8.77 -5.03
C GLN A 58 -4.83 7.42 -4.36
N ARG A 59 -4.23 6.50 -5.13
CA ARG A 59 -3.80 5.18 -4.68
C ARG A 59 -2.42 4.87 -5.20
N THR A 60 -1.55 4.40 -4.31
CA THR A 60 -0.17 4.01 -4.64
C THR A 60 -0.01 2.50 -4.78
N LYS A 61 -1.03 1.72 -4.42
CA LYS A 61 -0.91 0.27 -4.28
C LYS A 61 0.23 -0.10 -3.32
N THR A 62 0.35 0.62 -2.23
CA THR A 62 1.37 0.42 -1.21
C THR A 62 0.73 0.49 0.16
N ILE A 63 1.07 -0.45 1.03
CA ILE A 63 0.71 -0.42 2.46
C ILE A 63 1.96 -0.28 3.31
N GLY A 64 1.82 0.36 4.46
CA GLY A 64 2.83 0.37 5.51
C GLY A 64 2.59 -0.77 6.48
N ILE A 65 3.65 -1.41 6.96
CA ILE A 65 3.60 -2.31 8.11
C ILE A 65 4.60 -1.78 9.12
N LEU A 66 4.13 -1.41 10.30
CA LEU A 66 4.97 -0.94 11.39
C LEU A 66 4.97 -2.00 12.48
N VAL A 67 6.16 -2.50 12.81
CA VAL A 67 6.39 -3.53 13.82
C VAL A 67 7.34 -3.04 14.90
N PRO A 68 7.20 -3.53 16.15
CA PRO A 68 8.11 -3.19 17.22
C PRO A 68 9.50 -3.81 17.04
N ASP A 69 9.59 -5.08 16.62
CA ASP A 69 10.84 -5.80 16.51
C ASP A 69 10.78 -6.92 15.47
N ILE A 70 11.42 -6.68 14.33
CA ILE A 70 11.48 -7.66 13.24
C ILE A 70 12.42 -8.84 13.54
N SER A 71 13.26 -8.75 14.58
CA SER A 71 14.15 -9.84 14.98
C SER A 71 13.46 -10.87 15.85
N SER A 72 12.27 -10.60 16.37
CA SER A 72 11.47 -11.54 17.14
C SER A 72 10.97 -12.71 16.27
N GLN A 73 10.50 -13.78 16.90
CA GLN A 73 9.90 -14.90 16.16
C GLN A 73 8.44 -14.63 15.78
N PHE A 74 7.79 -13.69 16.41
CA PHE A 74 6.35 -13.43 16.28
C PHE A 74 6.00 -12.50 15.12
N TYR A 75 6.58 -11.30 15.08
CA TYR A 75 6.21 -10.29 14.08
C TYR A 75 6.53 -10.68 12.63
N PRO A 76 7.65 -11.37 12.33
CA PRO A 76 7.97 -11.75 10.95
C PRO A 76 6.93 -12.68 10.30
N GLU A 77 6.30 -13.57 11.08
CA GLU A 77 5.25 -14.45 10.55
C GLU A 77 4.01 -13.67 10.14
N ILE A 78 3.62 -12.67 10.94
CA ILE A 78 2.50 -11.79 10.63
C ILE A 78 2.81 -10.94 9.40
N VAL A 79 4.02 -10.36 9.34
CA VAL A 79 4.50 -9.58 8.20
C VAL A 79 4.45 -10.40 6.91
N ARG A 80 4.91 -11.66 6.97
CA ARG A 80 4.88 -12.57 5.83
C ARG A 80 3.46 -12.85 5.36
N GLY A 81 2.56 -13.17 6.29
CA GLY A 81 1.14 -13.37 5.96
C GLY A 81 0.49 -12.13 5.31
N ALA A 82 0.82 -10.94 5.82
CA ALA A 82 0.35 -9.69 5.25
C ALA A 82 0.93 -9.43 3.85
N GLU A 83 2.21 -9.74 3.64
CA GLU A 83 2.90 -9.62 2.35
C GLU A 83 2.31 -10.58 1.31
N ASP A 84 2.05 -11.83 1.68
CA ASP A 84 1.44 -12.82 0.79
C ASP A 84 0.08 -12.33 0.28
N VAL A 85 -0.76 -11.78 1.16
CA VAL A 85 -2.05 -11.19 0.78
C VAL A 85 -1.86 -9.92 -0.06
N ALA A 86 -0.92 -9.04 0.31
CA ALA A 86 -0.62 -7.83 -0.45
C ALA A 86 -0.22 -8.17 -1.89
N ASN A 87 0.61 -9.19 -2.09
CA ASN A 87 1.03 -9.67 -3.41
C ASN A 87 -0.15 -10.18 -4.27
N ILE A 88 -1.13 -10.88 -3.66
CA ILE A 88 -2.34 -11.34 -4.37
C ILE A 88 -3.13 -10.17 -4.96
N TYR A 89 -3.14 -9.02 -4.28
CA TYR A 89 -3.85 -7.81 -4.70
C TYR A 89 -2.97 -6.77 -5.41
N ASP A 90 -1.74 -7.14 -5.81
CA ASP A 90 -0.75 -6.25 -6.43
C ASP A 90 -0.40 -5.03 -5.55
N TYR A 91 -0.30 -5.21 -4.24
CA TYR A 91 0.19 -4.19 -3.32
C TYR A 91 1.66 -4.41 -2.98
N ASN A 92 2.40 -3.31 -2.84
CA ASN A 92 3.74 -3.30 -2.26
C ASN A 92 3.65 -3.11 -0.74
N VAL A 93 4.68 -3.55 -0.03
CA VAL A 93 4.79 -3.39 1.42
C VAL A 93 6.00 -2.51 1.74
N ILE A 94 5.81 -1.52 2.60
CA ILE A 94 6.89 -0.77 3.26
C ILE A 94 6.90 -1.23 4.72
N LEU A 95 7.98 -1.92 5.10
CA LEU A 95 8.18 -2.37 6.47
C LEU A 95 8.97 -1.33 7.27
N CYS A 96 8.45 -0.95 8.44
CA CYS A 96 9.07 -0.06 9.41
C CYS A 96 9.27 -0.81 10.72
N ASN A 97 10.49 -0.75 11.29
CA ASN A 97 10.84 -1.38 12.55
C ASN A 97 11.15 -0.30 13.60
N SER A 98 10.34 -0.21 14.66
CA SER A 98 10.44 0.88 15.63
C SER A 98 11.42 0.61 16.78
N ASP A 99 11.81 -0.63 17.01
CA ASP A 99 12.62 -1.05 18.16
C ASP A 99 11.96 -0.67 19.52
N PHE A 100 10.62 -0.73 19.58
CA PHE A 100 9.81 -0.28 20.74
C PHE A 100 9.97 1.21 21.08
N ASP A 101 10.48 2.03 20.16
CA ASP A 101 10.67 3.46 20.32
C ASP A 101 9.44 4.23 19.77
N VAL A 102 8.70 4.87 20.68
CA VAL A 102 7.47 5.61 20.35
C VAL A 102 7.74 6.80 19.43
N GLU A 103 8.89 7.46 19.56
CA GLU A 103 9.24 8.59 18.67
C GLU A 103 9.53 8.10 17.25
N LYS A 104 10.18 6.94 17.10
CA LYS A 104 10.33 6.29 15.79
C LYS A 104 8.99 5.88 15.21
N GLU A 105 8.06 5.37 16.01
CA GLU A 105 6.70 5.03 15.55
C GLU A 105 6.01 6.26 14.95
N LYS A 106 6.05 7.40 15.64
CA LYS A 106 5.48 8.66 15.16
C LYS A 106 6.16 9.14 13.87
N GLU A 107 7.49 9.05 13.81
CA GLU A 107 8.25 9.41 12.61
C GLU A 107 7.85 8.53 11.41
N TYR A 108 7.78 7.22 11.61
CA TYR A 108 7.38 6.30 10.54
C TYR A 108 5.95 6.52 10.06
N LEU A 109 4.99 6.84 10.94
CA LEU A 109 3.64 7.20 10.52
C LEU A 109 3.64 8.44 9.61
N ARG A 110 4.44 9.48 9.95
CA ARG A 110 4.60 10.66 9.09
C ARG A 110 5.24 10.30 7.74
N VAL A 111 6.29 9.50 7.76
CA VAL A 111 6.96 9.01 6.53
C VAL A 111 5.98 8.20 5.66
N LEU A 112 5.20 7.31 6.24
CA LEU A 112 4.20 6.53 5.51
C LEU A 112 3.12 7.42 4.88
N LYS A 113 2.69 8.47 5.60
CA LYS A 113 1.78 9.49 5.03
C LYS A 113 2.42 10.23 3.85
N GLU A 114 3.68 10.66 3.97
CA GLU A 114 4.41 11.31 2.88
C GLU A 114 4.60 10.39 1.66
N LYS A 115 4.77 9.08 1.89
CA LYS A 115 4.82 8.05 0.85
C LYS A 115 3.44 7.75 0.24
N MET A 116 2.37 8.38 0.77
CA MET A 116 0.99 8.20 0.33
C MET A 116 0.56 6.73 0.33
N VAL A 117 0.92 5.99 1.37
CA VAL A 117 0.46 4.60 1.48
C VAL A 117 -1.07 4.55 1.57
N ASP A 118 -1.68 3.51 1.00
CA ASP A 118 -3.14 3.35 0.96
C ASP A 118 -3.72 2.94 2.33
N GLY A 119 -2.85 2.42 3.22
CA GLY A 119 -3.19 2.04 4.59
C GLY A 119 -1.98 1.57 5.38
N VAL A 120 -2.14 1.41 6.68
CA VAL A 120 -1.10 0.99 7.61
C VAL A 120 -1.59 -0.18 8.46
N ILE A 121 -0.78 -1.23 8.57
CA ILE A 121 -0.89 -2.26 9.60
C ILE A 121 0.04 -1.84 10.73
N TYR A 122 -0.53 -1.51 11.88
CA TYR A 122 0.20 -1.01 13.03
C TYR A 122 0.23 -2.05 14.14
N MET A 123 1.43 -2.45 14.54
CA MET A 123 1.69 -3.36 15.64
C MET A 123 2.51 -2.62 16.68
N SER A 124 2.02 -2.59 17.91
CA SER A 124 2.72 -1.99 19.04
C SER A 124 2.31 -2.70 20.33
N SER A 125 3.14 -2.62 21.35
CA SER A 125 2.84 -3.17 22.67
C SER A 125 1.76 -2.37 23.42
N SER A 126 1.57 -1.12 23.03
CA SER A 126 0.56 -0.23 23.62
C SER A 126 0.17 0.88 22.66
N LEU A 127 -1.08 1.28 22.69
CA LEU A 127 -1.61 2.40 21.92
C LEU A 127 -1.93 3.55 22.88
N SER A 128 -1.17 4.64 22.78
CA SER A 128 -1.42 5.86 23.56
C SER A 128 -2.44 6.75 22.87
N GLU A 129 -3.11 7.63 23.66
CA GLU A 129 -4.02 8.64 23.10
C GLU A 129 -3.28 9.55 22.09
N GLU A 130 -2.04 9.95 22.42
CA GLU A 130 -1.20 10.76 21.52
C GLU A 130 -0.94 10.07 20.15
N MET A 131 -0.80 8.75 20.14
CA MET A 131 -0.62 8.00 18.90
C MET A 131 -1.93 7.92 18.10
N LEU A 132 -3.06 7.74 18.79
CA LEU A 132 -4.38 7.80 18.15
C LEU A 132 -4.65 9.17 17.52
N ASP A 133 -4.33 10.24 18.25
CA ASP A 133 -4.48 11.61 17.75
C ASP A 133 -3.62 11.83 16.50
N LEU A 134 -2.37 11.36 16.51
CA LEU A 134 -1.48 11.46 15.35
C LEU A 134 -2.01 10.68 14.14
N ILE A 135 -2.51 9.46 14.34
CA ILE A 135 -3.10 8.64 13.25
C ILE A 135 -4.31 9.37 12.64
N ASN A 136 -5.16 9.97 13.47
CA ASN A 136 -6.32 10.74 13.04
C ASN A 136 -5.90 12.04 12.34
N GLU A 137 -4.94 12.79 12.89
CA GLU A 137 -4.40 14.03 12.27
C GLU A 137 -3.83 13.76 10.89
N LEU A 138 -3.10 12.65 10.74
CA LEU A 138 -2.53 12.24 9.46
C LEU A 138 -3.56 11.66 8.49
N ASP A 139 -4.80 11.43 8.92
CA ASP A 139 -5.82 10.74 8.11
C ASP A 139 -5.26 9.45 7.48
N LEU A 140 -4.65 8.60 8.30
CA LEU A 140 -4.09 7.31 7.90
C LEU A 140 -5.11 6.20 8.17
N LYS A 141 -5.48 5.47 7.12
CA LYS A 141 -6.29 4.25 7.27
C LYS A 141 -5.46 3.20 7.98
N THR A 142 -5.72 2.99 9.25
CA THR A 142 -4.92 2.11 10.10
C THR A 142 -5.75 0.94 10.61
N ILE A 143 -5.15 -0.24 10.58
CA ILE A 143 -5.63 -1.42 11.28
C ILE A 143 -4.61 -1.81 12.36
N LEU A 144 -5.09 -2.09 13.55
CA LEU A 144 -4.26 -2.52 14.67
C LEU A 144 -4.12 -4.05 14.64
N VAL A 145 -2.93 -4.55 14.96
CA VAL A 145 -2.69 -5.99 15.16
C VAL A 145 -2.03 -6.19 16.52
N GLU A 146 -2.55 -7.14 17.29
CA GLU A 146 -2.15 -7.43 18.69
C GLU A 146 -2.42 -6.29 19.69
N THR A 147 -2.90 -5.16 19.23
CA THR A 147 -3.24 -4.00 20.03
C THR A 147 -4.69 -3.65 19.82
N LYS A 148 -5.37 -3.19 20.85
CA LYS A 148 -6.76 -2.72 20.79
C LYS A 148 -6.83 -1.23 21.11
N ASP A 149 -7.61 -0.52 20.33
CA ASP A 149 -8.11 0.79 20.72
C ASP A 149 -9.22 0.59 21.77
N LYS A 150 -9.10 1.29 22.91
CA LYS A 150 -10.06 1.18 24.03
C LYS A 150 -11.45 1.66 23.63
N ASP A 151 -11.52 2.66 22.77
CA ASP A 151 -12.77 3.28 22.32
C ASP A 151 -13.32 2.61 21.05
N GLY A 152 -12.57 1.67 20.45
CA GLY A 152 -12.99 0.88 19.29
C GLY A 152 -13.13 1.69 18.00
N VAL A 153 -12.46 2.84 17.88
CA VAL A 153 -12.48 3.69 16.69
C VAL A 153 -11.69 3.04 15.55
N LEU A 154 -10.54 2.45 15.86
CA LEU A 154 -9.71 1.75 14.89
C LEU A 154 -10.03 0.24 14.84
N PRO A 155 -10.15 -0.34 13.64
CA PRO A 155 -10.30 -1.78 13.50
C PRO A 155 -9.07 -2.51 14.05
N SER A 156 -9.28 -3.66 14.70
CA SER A 156 -8.19 -4.44 15.28
C SER A 156 -8.34 -5.93 15.01
N VAL A 157 -7.19 -6.60 14.86
CA VAL A 157 -7.06 -8.07 14.81
C VAL A 157 -6.23 -8.49 16.01
N THR A 158 -6.83 -9.27 16.90
CA THR A 158 -6.15 -9.77 18.11
C THR A 158 -6.56 -11.21 18.38
N ILE A 159 -5.70 -11.94 19.09
CA ILE A 159 -6.07 -13.26 19.65
C ILE A 159 -6.55 -13.09 21.08
N ASP A 160 -7.46 -13.96 21.50
CA ASP A 160 -7.89 -14.05 22.90
C ASP A 160 -6.88 -14.88 23.68
N ASN A 161 -5.78 -14.22 24.10
CA ASN A 161 -4.70 -14.85 24.86
C ASN A 161 -5.17 -15.43 26.20
N ILE A 162 -6.27 -14.90 26.78
CA ILE A 162 -6.82 -15.38 28.04
C ILE A 162 -7.49 -16.74 27.80
N SER A 163 -8.43 -16.82 26.86
CA SER A 163 -9.09 -18.08 26.53
C SER A 163 -8.10 -19.13 26.04
N ALA A 164 -7.16 -18.76 25.18
CA ALA A 164 -6.13 -19.67 24.65
C ALA A 164 -5.17 -20.22 25.73
N SER A 165 -5.01 -19.52 26.86
CA SER A 165 -4.16 -20.00 27.97
C SER A 165 -4.86 -20.99 28.91
N TYR A 166 -6.20 -21.14 28.80
CA TYR A 166 -6.99 -22.08 29.60
C TYR A 166 -7.33 -23.40 28.89
N GLU A 167 -7.03 -23.50 27.58
CA GLU A 167 -7.13 -24.73 26.78
C GLU A 167 -5.81 -25.54 26.82
#